data_98d62fbb423204809cc46419921d24bd
#
_entry.id   98d62fbb423204809cc46419921d24bd
#
_cell.length_a   1.000
_cell.length_b   1.000
_cell.length_c   1.000
_cell.angle_alpha   90.00
_cell.angle_beta   90.00
_cell.angle_gamma   90.00
#
_symmetry.space_group_name_H-M   'P 1'
#
loop_
_entity.id
_entity.type
_entity.pdbx_description
1 polymer ?
#
loop_
_entity_poly.entity_id
_entity_poly.type
_entity_poly.pdbx_seq_one_letter_code
_entity_poly.pdbx_strand_id
1 'polypeptide(L)'
;GSFDNHFSTIGLVGMNEAGLNARWLGCDMSDERTQKFTREVLTHMRNRLSDYQEEYPGELFNLEATPAESTSYRLAKHDRKRWPDIRTAGSKGDTPYYTNSSHLPVEYSSDIFDALDIQDELQTLYTSGTVFHAFLGEKLPDWKAAASLVRKIAENYKLPYYTISPTYSVCKEHGYLSGEHFTCPKCGKKAEVYSRITGYYRPVQNWNDGKAQEYKNRTLYDVLHSKLKKVHTSVVTVTEDDVKIEPVETHKYLFTTSTCPNCRMAKKMLEGEDLE
;
A
#
# COMPACT_ATOMS: atom_id res chain seq x y z
N GLY A 1 -16.26 -25.13 14.04
CA GLY A 1 -15.55 -23.86 14.15
C GLY A 1 -16.56 -22.73 14.26
N SER A 2 -16.20 -21.66 14.94
CA SER A 2 -17.00 -20.44 15.03
C SER A 2 -16.33 -19.32 14.21
N PHE A 3 -17.07 -18.27 13.92
CA PHE A 3 -16.55 -17.06 13.27
C PHE A 3 -16.16 -15.97 14.27
N ASP A 4 -16.13 -16.26 15.57
CA ASP A 4 -15.96 -15.29 16.65
C ASP A 4 -14.65 -14.47 16.55
N ASN A 5 -13.62 -15.01 15.88
CA ASN A 5 -12.34 -14.35 15.66
C ASN A 5 -12.13 -13.92 14.19
N HIS A 6 -13.20 -13.84 13.40
CA HIS A 6 -13.12 -13.39 12.01
C HIS A 6 -13.58 -11.95 11.90
N PHE A 7 -12.97 -11.21 10.97
CA PHE A 7 -13.38 -9.85 10.67
C PHE A 7 -14.41 -9.82 9.55
N SER A 8 -15.44 -9.02 9.74
CA SER A 8 -16.28 -8.50 8.66
C SER A 8 -15.53 -7.36 7.98
N THR A 9 -14.91 -7.66 6.83
CA THR A 9 -14.02 -6.74 6.14
C THR A 9 -14.76 -5.94 5.09
N ILE A 10 -14.63 -4.62 5.13
CA ILE A 10 -15.07 -3.71 4.07
C ILE A 10 -13.84 -3.23 3.34
N GLY A 11 -13.73 -3.55 2.05
CA GLY A 11 -12.60 -3.21 1.20
C GLY A 11 -12.92 -2.06 0.25
N LEU A 12 -11.95 -1.19 -0.01
CA LEU A 12 -12.05 -0.08 -0.95
C LEU A 12 -11.17 -0.33 -2.18
N VAL A 13 -11.73 -0.11 -3.37
CA VAL A 13 -11.03 -0.24 -4.66
C VAL A 13 -11.42 0.92 -5.57
N GLY A 14 -10.46 1.47 -6.32
CA GLY A 14 -10.75 2.43 -7.39
C GLY A 14 -11.09 3.84 -6.92
N MET A 15 -10.57 4.29 -5.80
CA MET A 15 -10.85 5.65 -5.32
C MET A 15 -10.26 6.73 -6.25
N ASN A 16 -9.13 6.42 -6.90
CA ASN A 16 -8.58 7.27 -7.96
C ASN A 16 -9.60 7.48 -9.09
N GLU A 17 -10.20 6.42 -9.58
CA GLU A 17 -11.18 6.46 -10.68
C GLU A 17 -12.52 7.03 -10.19
N ALA A 18 -12.85 6.91 -8.92
CA ALA A 18 -13.99 7.61 -8.35
C ALA A 18 -13.83 9.12 -8.47
N GLY A 19 -12.64 9.67 -8.18
CA GLY A 19 -12.31 11.08 -8.39
C GLY A 19 -12.44 11.51 -9.86
N LEU A 20 -11.91 10.69 -10.77
CA LEU A 20 -11.98 10.94 -12.20
C LEU A 20 -13.42 11.00 -12.74
N ASN A 21 -14.32 10.14 -12.24
CA ASN A 21 -15.69 10.01 -12.72
C ASN A 21 -16.71 10.87 -11.96
N ALA A 22 -16.38 11.34 -10.77
CA ALA A 22 -17.23 12.25 -10.03
C ALA A 22 -17.34 13.61 -10.74
N ARG A 23 -18.55 13.99 -11.17
CA ARG A 23 -18.78 15.18 -11.99
C ARG A 23 -18.30 16.48 -11.34
N TRP A 24 -18.30 16.53 -10.01
CA TRP A 24 -17.88 17.70 -9.22
C TRP A 24 -16.37 17.74 -8.95
N LEU A 25 -15.62 16.66 -9.24
CA LEU A 25 -14.18 16.57 -9.11
C LEU A 25 -13.50 16.55 -10.49
N GLY A 26 -13.70 15.47 -11.24
CA GLY A 26 -13.16 15.27 -12.58
C GLY A 26 -11.62 15.12 -12.64
N CYS A 27 -10.99 14.86 -11.51
CA CYS A 27 -9.53 14.76 -11.35
C CYS A 27 -9.13 13.49 -10.58
N ASP A 28 -7.90 13.07 -10.77
CA ASP A 28 -7.34 11.85 -10.16
C ASP A 28 -6.81 12.09 -8.73
N MET A 29 -6.19 11.07 -8.14
CA MET A 29 -5.67 11.11 -6.76
C MET A 29 -4.47 12.05 -6.59
N SER A 30 -3.84 12.52 -7.65
CA SER A 30 -2.76 13.50 -7.57
C SER A 30 -3.27 14.91 -7.23
N ASP A 31 -4.55 15.19 -7.48
CA ASP A 31 -5.20 16.48 -7.17
C ASP A 31 -5.69 16.52 -5.71
N GLU A 32 -5.38 17.62 -5.03
CA GLU A 32 -5.73 17.82 -3.61
C GLU A 32 -7.24 17.72 -3.33
N ARG A 33 -8.09 18.08 -4.30
CA ARG A 33 -9.54 17.96 -4.18
C ARG A 33 -9.98 16.49 -4.05
N THR A 34 -9.38 15.61 -4.86
CA THR A 34 -9.64 14.17 -4.79
C THR A 34 -9.06 13.56 -3.51
N GLN A 35 -7.89 14.01 -3.07
CA GLN A 35 -7.31 13.60 -1.78
C GLN A 35 -8.22 13.99 -0.62
N LYS A 36 -8.72 15.23 -0.60
CA LYS A 36 -9.67 15.70 0.41
C LYS A 36 -10.94 14.86 0.43
N PHE A 37 -11.55 14.64 -0.73
CA PHE A 37 -12.73 13.79 -0.87
C PHE A 37 -12.45 12.36 -0.37
N THR A 38 -11.31 11.81 -0.71
CA THR A 38 -10.90 10.48 -0.25
C THR A 38 -10.76 10.41 1.27
N ARG A 39 -10.16 11.44 1.90
CA ARG A 39 -10.10 11.53 3.36
C ARG A 39 -11.50 11.54 4.00
N GLU A 40 -12.41 12.31 3.45
CA GLU A 40 -13.79 12.39 3.94
C GLU A 40 -14.49 11.03 3.82
N VAL A 41 -14.34 10.32 2.70
CA VAL A 41 -14.90 8.98 2.48
C VAL A 41 -14.31 7.98 3.48
N LEU A 42 -12.98 7.89 3.59
CA LEU A 42 -12.31 6.96 4.51
C LEU A 42 -12.66 7.25 5.97
N THR A 43 -12.72 8.51 6.36
CA THR A 43 -13.14 8.92 7.71
C THR A 43 -14.57 8.51 7.98
N HIS A 44 -15.49 8.76 7.03
CA HIS A 44 -16.88 8.33 7.15
C HIS A 44 -17.00 6.81 7.30
N MET A 45 -16.33 6.05 6.43
CA MET A 45 -16.33 4.58 6.51
C MET A 45 -15.78 4.09 7.85
N ARG A 46 -14.68 4.67 8.32
CA ARG A 46 -14.09 4.31 9.61
C ARG A 46 -15.02 4.59 10.79
N ASN A 47 -15.71 5.73 10.78
CA ASN A 47 -16.70 6.05 11.81
C ASN A 47 -17.88 5.08 11.78
N ARG A 48 -18.39 4.73 10.60
CA ARG A 48 -19.45 3.72 10.46
C ARG A 48 -19.04 2.33 10.97
N LEU A 49 -17.77 1.95 10.81
CA LEU A 49 -17.28 0.70 11.42
C LEU A 49 -17.27 0.76 12.94
N SER A 50 -17.01 1.92 13.53
CA SER A 50 -17.13 2.11 14.98
C SER A 50 -18.59 1.97 15.43
N ASP A 51 -19.53 2.56 14.69
CA ASP A 51 -20.96 2.41 14.99
C ASP A 51 -21.39 0.93 14.91
N TYR A 52 -20.98 0.19 13.87
CA TYR A 52 -21.25 -1.25 13.76
C TYR A 52 -20.61 -2.05 14.88
N GLN A 53 -19.45 -1.66 15.35
CA GLN A 53 -18.78 -2.32 16.46
C GLN A 53 -19.56 -2.17 17.78
N GLU A 54 -20.29 -1.06 17.94
CA GLU A 54 -21.19 -0.82 19.07
C GLU A 54 -22.54 -1.54 18.88
N GLU A 55 -23.09 -1.51 17.65
CA GLU A 55 -24.40 -2.11 17.31
C GLU A 55 -24.37 -3.64 17.38
N TYR A 56 -23.22 -4.26 17.02
CA TYR A 56 -23.03 -5.71 17.01
C TYR A 56 -21.92 -6.14 17.96
N PRO A 57 -22.17 -6.18 19.30
CA PRO A 57 -21.16 -6.54 20.27
C PRO A 57 -20.67 -7.97 20.06
N GLY A 58 -19.35 -8.14 19.95
CA GLY A 58 -18.71 -9.42 19.69
C GLY A 58 -18.28 -9.65 18.24
N GLU A 59 -18.91 -8.94 17.27
CA GLU A 59 -18.44 -8.95 15.90
C GLU A 59 -17.23 -8.04 15.72
N LEU A 60 -16.37 -8.39 14.77
CA LEU A 60 -15.16 -7.63 14.46
C LEU A 60 -15.26 -7.03 13.06
N PHE A 61 -15.01 -5.74 12.93
CA PHE A 61 -15.05 -5.02 11.65
C PHE A 61 -13.71 -4.37 11.34
N ASN A 62 -13.32 -4.38 10.07
CA ASN A 62 -12.16 -3.62 9.61
C ASN A 62 -12.40 -2.95 8.25
N LEU A 63 -11.63 -1.89 7.99
CA LEU A 63 -11.55 -1.20 6.72
C LEU A 63 -10.23 -1.56 6.06
N GLU A 64 -10.31 -2.24 4.92
CA GLU A 64 -9.15 -2.76 4.22
C GLU A 64 -8.78 -1.89 3.02
N ALA A 65 -7.49 -1.58 2.91
CA ALA A 65 -6.92 -1.13 1.64
C ALA A 65 -6.77 -2.35 0.71
N THR A 66 -7.84 -2.65 -0.02
CA THR A 66 -7.96 -3.93 -0.75
C THR A 66 -6.94 -4.07 -1.86
N PRO A 67 -6.12 -5.12 -1.85
CA PRO A 67 -5.21 -5.46 -2.94
C PRO A 67 -5.95 -6.18 -4.06
N ALA A 68 -6.80 -5.48 -4.77
CA ALA A 68 -7.79 -6.04 -5.71
C ALA A 68 -7.14 -6.52 -7.02
N GLU A 69 -6.46 -7.65 -7.03
CA GLU A 69 -5.74 -8.20 -8.17
C GLU A 69 -6.64 -8.44 -9.40
N SER A 70 -7.38 -9.55 -9.39
CA SER A 70 -8.28 -9.90 -10.51
C SER A 70 -9.57 -9.08 -10.46
N THR A 71 -10.02 -8.70 -9.28
CA THR A 71 -11.26 -7.93 -9.08
C THR A 71 -11.17 -6.56 -9.72
N SER A 72 -10.03 -5.86 -9.60
CA SER A 72 -9.83 -4.55 -10.22
C SER A 72 -9.98 -4.58 -11.75
N TYR A 73 -9.41 -5.59 -12.39
CA TYR A 73 -9.57 -5.82 -13.83
C TYR A 73 -11.00 -6.20 -14.21
N ARG A 74 -11.57 -7.15 -13.47
CA ARG A 74 -12.92 -7.66 -13.76
C ARG A 74 -13.98 -6.54 -13.66
N LEU A 75 -13.95 -5.77 -12.59
CA LEU A 75 -14.88 -4.65 -12.41
C LEU A 75 -14.71 -3.61 -13.51
N ALA A 76 -13.49 -3.14 -13.77
CA ALA A 76 -13.23 -2.14 -14.81
C ALA A 76 -13.65 -2.61 -16.21
N LYS A 77 -13.45 -3.89 -16.54
CA LYS A 77 -13.89 -4.49 -17.80
C LYS A 77 -15.40 -4.52 -17.94
N HIS A 78 -16.14 -4.88 -16.87
CA HIS A 78 -17.59 -4.87 -16.88
C HIS A 78 -18.15 -3.46 -16.96
N ASP A 79 -17.55 -2.52 -16.24
CA ASP A 79 -18.00 -1.15 -16.21
C ASP A 79 -17.77 -0.46 -17.56
N ARG A 80 -16.62 -0.64 -18.22
CA ARG A 80 -16.42 -0.14 -19.58
C ARG A 80 -17.42 -0.69 -20.59
N LYS A 81 -17.86 -1.94 -20.42
CA LYS A 81 -18.90 -2.53 -21.29
C LYS A 81 -20.26 -1.90 -21.04
N ARG A 82 -20.58 -1.61 -19.77
CA ARG A 82 -21.87 -1.07 -19.36
C ARG A 82 -21.96 0.44 -19.54
N TRP A 83 -20.86 1.13 -19.31
CA TRP A 83 -20.72 2.57 -19.40
C TRP A 83 -19.47 2.92 -20.23
N PRO A 84 -19.61 3.06 -21.56
CA PRO A 84 -18.45 3.24 -22.45
C PRO A 84 -17.59 4.50 -22.18
N ASP A 85 -18.18 5.50 -21.52
CA ASP A 85 -17.52 6.75 -21.18
C ASP A 85 -16.85 6.73 -19.80
N ILE A 86 -16.95 5.62 -19.06
CA ILE A 86 -16.32 5.52 -17.75
C ILE A 86 -14.80 5.57 -17.87
N ARG A 87 -14.19 6.38 -17.04
CA ARG A 87 -12.74 6.53 -16.95
C ARG A 87 -12.18 5.48 -16.01
N THR A 88 -11.27 4.66 -16.49
CA THR A 88 -10.53 3.64 -15.73
C THR A 88 -9.06 3.93 -15.86
N ALA A 89 -8.22 3.33 -15.03
CA ALA A 89 -6.80 3.23 -15.30
C ALA A 89 -6.55 2.44 -16.60
N GLY A 90 -5.42 2.69 -17.24
CA GLY A 90 -5.16 2.28 -18.63
C GLY A 90 -5.74 3.26 -19.63
N SER A 91 -4.95 3.60 -20.67
CA SER A 91 -5.36 4.50 -21.73
C SER A 91 -6.51 3.91 -22.57
N LYS A 92 -7.18 4.77 -23.36
CA LYS A 92 -8.21 4.31 -24.28
C LYS A 92 -7.61 3.31 -25.29
N GLY A 93 -8.15 2.10 -25.29
CA GLY A 93 -7.63 0.99 -26.12
C GLY A 93 -6.79 -0.02 -25.34
N ASP A 94 -6.27 0.34 -24.18
CA ASP A 94 -5.56 -0.55 -23.28
C ASP A 94 -6.51 -1.42 -22.45
N THR A 95 -5.96 -2.46 -21.81
CA THR A 95 -6.69 -3.29 -20.86
C THR A 95 -7.06 -2.44 -19.63
N PRO A 96 -8.37 -2.34 -19.29
CA PRO A 96 -8.80 -1.52 -18.16
C PRO A 96 -8.50 -2.18 -16.82
N TYR A 97 -8.22 -1.38 -15.82
CA TYR A 97 -8.18 -1.81 -14.42
C TYR A 97 -8.57 -0.64 -13.50
N TYR A 98 -8.88 -0.93 -12.25
CA TYR A 98 -9.03 0.07 -11.21
C TYR A 98 -7.77 0.09 -10.34
N THR A 99 -7.37 1.27 -9.93
CA THR A 99 -6.27 1.45 -8.99
C THR A 99 -6.62 0.81 -7.64
N ASN A 100 -5.66 0.17 -6.99
CA ASN A 100 -5.89 -0.44 -5.67
C ASN A 100 -6.30 0.63 -4.65
N SER A 101 -7.30 0.33 -3.85
CA SER A 101 -7.77 1.18 -2.74
C SER A 101 -7.78 2.69 -3.06
N SER A 102 -7.04 3.49 -2.30
CA SER A 102 -6.82 4.94 -2.49
C SER A 102 -5.40 5.28 -2.97
N HIS A 103 -4.74 4.34 -3.65
CA HIS A 103 -3.39 4.60 -4.17
C HIS A 103 -3.39 5.63 -5.29
N LEU A 104 -2.24 6.24 -5.49
CA LEU A 104 -1.95 7.05 -6.67
C LEU A 104 -1.94 6.21 -7.94
N PRO A 105 -2.21 6.80 -9.11
CA PRO A 105 -1.89 6.17 -10.39
C PRO A 105 -0.43 5.69 -10.39
N VAL A 106 -0.20 4.49 -10.90
CA VAL A 106 1.13 3.85 -10.86
C VAL A 106 2.17 4.57 -11.73
N GLU A 107 1.73 5.45 -12.60
CA GLU A 107 2.55 6.32 -13.46
C GLU A 107 2.82 7.71 -12.88
N TYR A 108 2.33 8.02 -11.67
CA TYR A 108 2.29 9.38 -11.12
C TYR A 108 3.67 10.05 -11.02
N SER A 109 4.64 9.41 -10.39
CA SER A 109 5.96 10.03 -10.12
C SER A 109 7.07 9.00 -10.02
N SER A 110 8.26 9.40 -10.43
CA SER A 110 9.51 8.67 -10.14
C SER A 110 10.15 9.08 -8.80
N ASP A 111 9.66 10.13 -8.15
CA ASP A 111 10.10 10.53 -6.81
C ASP A 111 9.25 9.82 -5.74
N ILE A 112 9.90 8.97 -4.95
CA ILE A 112 9.22 8.19 -3.90
C ILE A 112 8.64 9.09 -2.81
N PHE A 113 9.30 10.21 -2.49
CA PHE A 113 8.83 11.10 -1.43
C PHE A 113 7.63 11.92 -1.87
N ASP A 114 7.52 12.31 -3.14
CA ASP A 114 6.30 12.94 -3.69
C ASP A 114 5.09 12.02 -3.55
N ALA A 115 5.26 10.72 -3.81
CA ALA A 115 4.20 9.75 -3.64
C ALA A 115 3.87 9.50 -2.16
N LEU A 116 4.87 9.41 -1.29
CA LEU A 116 4.69 9.23 0.14
C LEU A 116 3.99 10.44 0.79
N ASP A 117 4.31 11.66 0.36
CA ASP A 117 3.68 12.89 0.85
C ASP A 117 2.15 12.90 0.68
N ILE A 118 1.64 12.23 -0.35
CA ILE A 118 0.21 12.08 -0.62
C ILE A 118 -0.36 10.86 0.10
N GLN A 119 0.35 9.73 0.06
CA GLN A 119 -0.17 8.47 0.55
C GLN A 119 -0.15 8.32 2.07
N ASP A 120 0.76 9.00 2.76
CA ASP A 120 0.96 8.83 4.20
C ASP A 120 -0.34 9.04 5.00
N GLU A 121 -1.02 10.15 4.77
CA GLU A 121 -2.27 10.47 5.46
C GLU A 121 -3.41 9.51 5.09
N LEU A 122 -3.54 9.17 3.81
CA LEU A 122 -4.62 8.31 3.32
C LEU A 122 -4.47 6.87 3.82
N GLN A 123 -3.25 6.35 3.82
CA GLN A 123 -2.97 4.99 4.24
C GLN A 123 -3.18 4.77 5.74
N THR A 124 -3.00 5.79 6.58
CA THR A 124 -3.22 5.71 8.03
C THR A 124 -4.70 5.69 8.41
N LEU A 125 -5.62 5.98 7.50
CA LEU A 125 -7.05 5.92 7.73
C LEU A 125 -7.64 4.51 7.65
N TYR A 126 -6.94 3.58 7.01
CA TYR A 126 -7.33 2.17 6.99
C TYR A 126 -7.02 1.49 8.32
N THR A 127 -7.74 0.42 8.62
CA THR A 127 -7.51 -0.40 9.82
C THR A 127 -6.83 -1.73 9.47
N SER A 128 -6.77 -2.09 8.20
CA SER A 128 -6.08 -3.30 7.72
C SER A 128 -5.66 -3.19 6.25
N GLY A 129 -4.81 -4.09 5.80
CA GLY A 129 -4.41 -4.29 4.40
C GLY A 129 -3.62 -3.15 3.77
N THR A 130 -3.32 -2.09 4.52
CA THR A 130 -2.61 -0.94 3.98
C THR A 130 -1.14 -1.24 3.74
N VAL A 131 -0.64 -0.82 2.58
CA VAL A 131 0.76 -0.97 2.20
C VAL A 131 1.13 0.04 1.11
N PHE A 132 2.34 0.58 1.19
CA PHE A 132 2.94 1.33 0.10
C PHE A 132 4.01 0.48 -0.59
N HIS A 133 3.85 0.20 -1.87
CA HIS A 133 4.82 -0.56 -2.66
C HIS A 133 5.75 0.39 -3.41
N ALA A 134 7.01 0.47 -2.98
CA ALA A 134 8.06 1.17 -3.73
C ALA A 134 8.62 0.23 -4.81
N PHE A 135 8.12 0.37 -6.03
CA PHE A 135 8.60 -0.39 -7.18
C PHE A 135 9.90 0.20 -7.71
N LEU A 136 10.97 -0.60 -7.69
CA LEU A 136 12.28 -0.22 -8.21
C LEU A 136 12.59 -1.01 -9.48
N GLY A 137 13.30 -0.37 -10.42
CA GLY A 137 13.74 -1.02 -11.66
C GLY A 137 14.73 -2.15 -11.40
N GLU A 138 15.58 -1.97 -10.40
CA GLU A 138 16.59 -2.94 -9.97
C GLU A 138 16.90 -2.77 -8.48
N LYS A 139 17.74 -3.64 -7.93
CA LYS A 139 18.13 -3.55 -6.52
C LYS A 139 18.89 -2.26 -6.22
N LEU A 140 18.75 -1.78 -4.99
CA LEU A 140 19.58 -0.68 -4.50
C LEU A 140 21.08 -1.05 -4.52
N PRO A 141 21.96 -0.06 -4.69
CA PRO A 141 23.41 -0.31 -4.85
C PRO A 141 24.01 -1.16 -3.72
N ASP A 142 23.63 -0.85 -2.48
CA ASP A 142 24.11 -1.53 -1.30
C ASP A 142 23.08 -1.47 -0.15
N TRP A 143 23.40 -2.14 0.95
CA TRP A 143 22.56 -2.16 2.14
C TRP A 143 22.46 -0.79 2.84
N LYS A 144 23.49 0.08 2.70
CA LYS A 144 23.48 1.43 3.31
C LYS A 144 22.45 2.33 2.63
N ALA A 145 22.34 2.23 1.30
CA ALA A 145 21.29 2.93 0.54
C ALA A 145 19.90 2.46 0.99
N ALA A 146 19.71 1.15 1.17
CA ALA A 146 18.46 0.60 1.69
C ALA A 146 18.17 1.08 3.12
N ALA A 147 19.14 1.02 4.02
CA ALA A 147 19.02 1.48 5.40
C ALA A 147 18.70 2.99 5.47
N SER A 148 19.34 3.81 4.64
CA SER A 148 19.08 5.24 4.54
C SER A 148 17.65 5.54 4.09
N LEU A 149 17.15 4.82 3.07
CA LEU A 149 15.77 4.98 2.61
C LEU A 149 14.78 4.58 3.69
N VAL A 150 14.97 3.41 4.32
CA VAL A 150 14.12 2.93 5.41
C VAL A 150 14.07 3.94 6.56
N ARG A 151 15.23 4.44 6.98
CA ARG A 151 15.32 5.46 8.05
C ARG A 151 14.56 6.74 7.67
N LYS A 152 14.80 7.28 6.48
CA LYS A 152 14.10 8.49 6.00
C LYS A 152 12.57 8.30 6.00
N ILE A 153 12.07 7.14 5.58
CA ILE A 153 10.64 6.86 5.60
C ILE A 153 10.16 6.76 7.04
N ALA A 154 10.81 5.97 7.89
CA ALA A 154 10.38 5.74 9.26
C ALA A 154 10.40 7.01 10.13
N GLU A 155 11.36 7.91 9.91
CA GLU A 155 11.50 9.15 10.66
C GLU A 155 10.53 10.26 10.20
N ASN A 156 10.03 10.22 8.96
CA ASN A 156 9.25 11.31 8.38
C ASN A 156 7.80 10.97 8.03
N TYR A 157 7.41 9.69 8.04
CA TYR A 157 6.07 9.24 7.64
C TYR A 157 5.46 8.32 8.71
N LYS A 158 4.14 8.34 8.81
CA LYS A 158 3.35 7.51 9.72
C LYS A 158 2.88 6.19 9.08
N LEU A 159 3.29 5.95 7.86
CA LEU A 159 2.88 4.81 7.04
C LEU A 159 3.15 3.49 7.78
N PRO A 160 2.13 2.67 8.07
CA PRO A 160 2.30 1.50 8.93
C PRO A 160 3.07 0.37 8.27
N TYR A 161 3.03 0.29 6.92
CA TYR A 161 3.71 -0.76 6.18
C TYR A 161 4.10 -0.29 4.77
N TYR A 162 5.32 -0.56 4.39
CA TYR A 162 5.81 -0.32 3.04
C TYR A 162 6.80 -1.40 2.61
N THR A 163 6.96 -1.56 1.30
CA THR A 163 7.91 -2.53 0.73
C THR A 163 8.85 -1.84 -0.25
N ILE A 164 10.10 -2.26 -0.24
CA ILE A 164 11.08 -1.93 -1.27
C ILE A 164 11.13 -3.12 -2.22
N SER A 165 10.66 -2.94 -3.45
CA SER A 165 10.34 -4.03 -4.37
C SER A 165 11.13 -3.89 -5.68
N PRO A 166 12.39 -4.39 -5.75
CA PRO A 166 13.14 -4.42 -6.98
C PRO A 166 12.52 -5.41 -7.98
N THR A 167 12.66 -5.10 -9.27
CA THR A 167 12.39 -6.05 -10.36
C THR A 167 13.64 -6.87 -10.61
N TYR A 168 13.47 -8.17 -10.85
CA TYR A 168 14.57 -9.06 -11.23
C TYR A 168 14.08 -10.11 -12.21
N SER A 169 15.02 -10.76 -12.87
CA SER A 169 14.70 -11.83 -13.81
C SER A 169 15.45 -13.11 -13.47
N VAL A 170 14.91 -14.24 -13.93
CA VAL A 170 15.52 -15.55 -13.71
C VAL A 170 15.64 -16.27 -15.05
N CYS A 171 16.86 -16.58 -15.43
CA CYS A 171 17.16 -17.48 -16.55
C CYS A 171 17.38 -18.89 -16.02
N LYS A 172 16.78 -19.89 -16.66
CA LYS A 172 16.95 -21.30 -16.24
C LYS A 172 18.40 -21.78 -16.24
N GLU A 173 19.24 -21.19 -17.10
CA GLU A 173 20.65 -21.59 -17.23
C GLU A 173 21.61 -20.67 -16.46
N HIS A 174 21.29 -19.37 -16.34
CA HIS A 174 22.16 -18.38 -15.74
C HIS A 174 21.69 -17.85 -14.39
N GLY A 175 20.55 -18.36 -13.90
CA GLY A 175 19.99 -17.95 -12.61
C GLY A 175 19.52 -16.49 -12.58
N TYR A 176 19.80 -15.82 -11.47
CA TYR A 176 19.39 -14.44 -11.19
C TYR A 176 20.03 -13.41 -12.12
N LEU A 177 19.20 -12.49 -12.60
CA LEU A 177 19.56 -11.30 -13.40
C LEU A 177 18.93 -10.07 -12.72
N SER A 178 19.71 -9.03 -12.50
CA SER A 178 19.19 -7.76 -11.96
C SER A 178 18.35 -7.04 -13.03
N GLY A 179 17.21 -6.47 -12.62
CA GLY A 179 16.33 -5.73 -13.52
C GLY A 179 15.44 -6.60 -14.42
N GLU A 180 14.79 -5.95 -15.36
CA GLU A 180 13.84 -6.56 -16.30
C GLU A 180 14.53 -7.12 -17.54
N HIS A 181 14.48 -8.43 -17.69
CA HIS A 181 15.01 -9.15 -18.86
C HIS A 181 14.05 -10.26 -19.28
N PHE A 182 13.19 -10.02 -20.26
CA PHE A 182 12.35 -11.08 -20.87
C PHE A 182 13.18 -12.06 -21.71
N THR A 183 14.35 -11.64 -22.12
CA THR A 183 15.35 -12.45 -22.81
C THR A 183 16.67 -12.35 -22.05
N CYS A 184 17.26 -13.49 -21.76
CA CYS A 184 18.54 -13.54 -21.04
C CYS A 184 19.66 -12.88 -21.86
N PRO A 185 20.36 -11.86 -21.35
CA PRO A 185 21.43 -11.20 -22.08
C PRO A 185 22.66 -12.08 -22.30
N LYS A 186 22.80 -13.19 -21.54
CA LYS A 186 23.95 -14.11 -21.65
C LYS A 186 23.75 -15.21 -22.70
N CYS A 187 22.53 -15.74 -22.88
CA CYS A 187 22.28 -16.87 -23.78
C CYS A 187 21.14 -16.64 -24.78
N GLY A 188 20.45 -15.52 -24.76
CA GLY A 188 19.34 -15.21 -25.67
C GLY A 188 18.06 -16.01 -25.44
N LYS A 189 18.01 -16.88 -24.42
CA LYS A 189 16.81 -17.67 -24.09
C LYS A 189 15.82 -16.84 -23.27
N LYS A 190 14.55 -17.25 -23.27
CA LYS A 190 13.50 -16.63 -22.46
C LYS A 190 13.88 -16.69 -20.98
N ALA A 191 13.67 -15.57 -20.28
CA ALA A 191 13.79 -15.46 -18.84
C ALA A 191 12.44 -15.06 -18.23
N GLU A 192 12.21 -15.43 -16.98
CA GLU A 192 11.03 -15.03 -16.22
C GLU A 192 11.33 -13.73 -15.48
N VAL A 193 10.48 -12.71 -15.68
CA VAL A 193 10.59 -11.42 -15.00
C VAL A 193 9.73 -11.46 -13.76
N TYR A 194 10.32 -11.21 -12.60
CA TYR A 194 9.64 -11.19 -11.32
C TYR A 194 9.45 -9.77 -10.80
N SER A 195 8.24 -9.45 -10.48
CA SER A 195 7.87 -8.22 -9.77
C SER A 195 6.76 -8.53 -8.76
N ARG A 196 6.55 -7.63 -7.81
CA ARG A 196 5.47 -7.77 -6.84
C ARG A 196 4.15 -7.40 -7.51
N ILE A 197 3.21 -8.36 -7.53
CA ILE A 197 1.88 -8.12 -8.10
C ILE A 197 1.03 -7.26 -7.15
N THR A 198 0.92 -7.70 -5.90
CA THR A 198 0.40 -6.95 -4.75
C THR A 198 1.23 -7.29 -3.52
N GLY A 199 0.86 -8.32 -2.77
CA GLY A 199 1.57 -8.75 -1.57
C GLY A 199 2.77 -9.67 -1.80
N TYR A 200 2.92 -10.26 -2.98
CA TYR A 200 3.93 -11.30 -3.27
C TYR A 200 4.53 -11.18 -4.67
N TYR A 201 5.72 -11.78 -4.87
CA TYR A 201 6.38 -11.86 -6.16
C TYR A 201 5.82 -12.98 -7.01
N ARG A 202 5.62 -12.70 -8.30
CA ARG A 202 5.19 -13.66 -9.30
C ARG A 202 5.77 -13.28 -10.66
N PRO A 203 6.06 -14.27 -11.56
CA PRO A 203 6.43 -13.96 -12.92
C PRO A 203 5.38 -13.09 -13.61
N VAL A 204 5.78 -11.94 -14.15
CA VAL A 204 4.89 -10.96 -14.80
C VAL A 204 4.11 -11.60 -15.95
N GLN A 205 4.73 -12.57 -16.63
CA GLN A 205 4.12 -13.32 -17.73
C GLN A 205 2.88 -14.13 -17.30
N ASN A 206 2.70 -14.36 -15.99
CA ASN A 206 1.60 -15.15 -15.43
C ASN A 206 0.53 -14.27 -14.75
N TRP A 207 0.60 -12.96 -14.94
CA TRP A 207 -0.39 -12.04 -14.37
C TRP A 207 -1.65 -11.98 -15.23
N ASN A 208 -2.79 -11.60 -14.64
CA ASN A 208 -3.98 -11.29 -15.42
C ASN A 208 -3.75 -10.02 -16.27
N ASP A 209 -4.56 -9.86 -17.31
CA ASP A 209 -4.38 -8.78 -18.29
C ASP A 209 -4.35 -7.38 -17.67
N GLY A 210 -5.22 -7.12 -16.67
CA GLY A 210 -5.27 -5.83 -15.99
C GLY A 210 -4.01 -5.55 -15.17
N LYS A 211 -3.49 -6.54 -14.44
CA LYS A 211 -2.23 -6.39 -13.70
C LYS A 211 -1.01 -6.34 -14.63
N ALA A 212 -1.05 -7.06 -15.75
CA ALA A 212 -0.01 -6.93 -16.77
C ALA A 212 0.00 -5.53 -17.40
N GLN A 213 -1.18 -4.92 -17.60
CA GLN A 213 -1.29 -3.52 -18.05
C GLN A 213 -0.80 -2.55 -16.99
N GLU A 214 -1.19 -2.73 -15.72
CA GLU A 214 -0.69 -1.92 -14.61
C GLU A 214 0.84 -1.96 -14.54
N TYR A 215 1.45 -3.15 -14.70
CA TYR A 215 2.90 -3.29 -14.72
C TYR A 215 3.56 -2.47 -15.83
N LYS A 216 2.99 -2.46 -17.04
CA LYS A 216 3.48 -1.66 -18.16
C LYS A 216 3.38 -0.15 -17.90
N ASN A 217 2.38 0.26 -17.13
CA ASN A 217 2.14 1.66 -16.81
C ASN A 217 2.99 2.15 -15.63
N ARG A 218 3.62 1.26 -14.86
CA ARG A 218 4.38 1.64 -13.68
C ARG A 218 5.54 2.55 -14.00
N THR A 219 5.58 3.72 -13.38
CA THR A 219 6.80 4.52 -13.23
C THR A 219 7.58 3.97 -12.05
N LEU A 220 8.84 3.62 -12.30
CA LEU A 220 9.73 3.08 -11.26
C LEU A 220 10.33 4.23 -10.46
N TYR A 221 10.43 4.05 -9.15
CA TYR A 221 11.00 5.09 -8.29
C TYR A 221 12.52 5.17 -8.45
N ASP A 222 13.02 6.36 -8.68
CA ASP A 222 14.44 6.71 -8.68
C ASP A 222 14.84 7.19 -7.29
N VAL A 223 15.20 6.25 -6.42
CA VAL A 223 15.54 6.54 -5.02
C VAL A 223 16.76 7.45 -4.89
N LEU A 224 17.70 7.39 -5.83
CA LEU A 224 18.94 8.16 -5.76
C LEU A 224 18.70 9.65 -6.02
N HIS A 225 17.73 9.98 -6.85
CA HIS A 225 17.38 11.35 -7.19
C HIS A 225 16.13 11.88 -6.46
N SER A 226 15.45 11.03 -5.70
CA SER A 226 14.28 11.41 -4.90
C SER A 226 14.65 12.35 -3.75
N LYS A 227 13.83 13.38 -3.50
CA LYS A 227 14.12 14.45 -2.55
C LYS A 227 13.04 14.54 -1.47
N LEU A 228 13.42 14.27 -0.24
CA LEU A 228 12.58 14.53 0.92
C LEU A 228 12.37 16.06 1.09
N LYS A 229 11.14 16.54 0.83
CA LYS A 229 10.76 17.96 0.88
C LYS A 229 10.18 18.36 2.22
N LYS A 230 9.39 17.46 2.84
CA LYS A 230 8.76 17.67 4.13
C LYS A 230 9.60 16.96 5.20
N VAL A 231 10.28 17.69 6.04
CA VAL A 231 10.88 17.15 7.26
C VAL A 231 9.84 17.32 8.36
N HIS A 232 9.23 16.24 8.79
CA HIS A 232 8.33 16.28 9.95
C HIS A 232 9.17 16.44 11.22
N THR A 233 9.17 17.63 11.79
CA THR A 233 9.93 18.04 12.99
C THR A 233 9.35 17.44 14.27
N SER A 234 9.08 16.16 14.30
CA SER A 234 8.60 15.47 15.52
C SER A 234 9.49 14.29 15.92
N VAL A 235 10.75 14.32 15.50
CA VAL A 235 11.75 13.41 16.06
C VAL A 235 12.30 14.06 17.33
N VAL A 236 11.88 13.56 18.48
CA VAL A 236 12.69 13.67 19.67
C VAL A 236 14.03 13.03 19.31
N THR A 237 15.04 13.83 19.04
CA THR A 237 16.42 13.35 18.91
C THR A 237 16.82 12.85 20.29
N VAL A 238 16.64 11.55 20.52
CA VAL A 238 17.29 10.86 21.64
C VAL A 238 18.76 10.82 21.25
N THR A 239 19.58 11.67 21.85
CA THR A 239 21.04 11.60 21.74
C THR A 239 21.51 10.37 22.53
N GLU A 240 22.64 9.77 22.12
CA GLU A 240 23.22 8.62 22.82
C GLU A 240 23.49 8.90 24.33
N ASP A 241 23.59 10.17 24.72
CA ASP A 241 23.78 10.60 26.09
C ASP A 241 22.48 10.58 26.93
N ASP A 242 21.32 10.50 26.31
CA ASP A 242 20.01 10.46 27.02
C ASP A 242 19.58 9.04 27.42
N VAL A 243 20.30 8.01 27.01
CA VAL A 243 20.02 6.61 27.38
C VAL A 243 20.78 6.27 28.66
N LYS A 244 20.40 6.86 29.78
CA LYS A 244 20.63 6.22 31.09
C LYS A 244 19.59 5.12 31.23
N ILE A 245 19.98 3.90 30.89
CA ILE A 245 19.19 2.70 31.21
C ILE A 245 19.35 2.47 32.71
N GLU A 246 18.51 3.11 33.51
CA GLU A 246 18.22 2.55 34.81
C GLU A 246 17.40 1.27 34.60
N PRO A 247 17.61 0.21 35.38
CA PRO A 247 16.79 -1.00 35.28
C PRO A 247 15.35 -0.62 35.62
N VAL A 248 14.57 -0.34 34.61
CA VAL A 248 13.13 -0.09 34.76
C VAL A 248 12.51 -1.44 35.06
N GLU A 249 11.76 -1.54 36.17
CA GLU A 249 10.81 -2.62 36.37
C GLU A 249 10.01 -2.76 35.06
N THR A 250 10.05 -3.95 34.47
CA THR A 250 9.46 -4.19 33.17
C THR A 250 7.94 -4.31 33.31
N HIS A 251 7.26 -3.17 33.34
CA HIS A 251 5.81 -3.15 33.21
C HIS A 251 5.46 -3.41 31.74
N LYS A 252 4.54 -4.33 31.52
CA LYS A 252 3.98 -4.59 30.19
C LYS A 252 2.77 -3.67 30.00
N TYR A 253 2.84 -2.77 29.04
CA TYR A 253 1.73 -1.86 28.71
C TYR A 253 1.05 -2.28 27.41
N LEU A 254 -0.28 -2.32 27.41
CA LEU A 254 -1.09 -2.48 26.21
C LEU A 254 -1.83 -1.19 25.89
N PHE A 255 -1.32 -0.40 24.95
CA PHE A 255 -1.97 0.82 24.48
C PHE A 255 -3.16 0.46 23.58
N THR A 256 -4.38 0.82 24.01
CA THR A 256 -5.60 0.50 23.29
C THR A 256 -6.51 1.70 23.16
N THR A 257 -7.37 1.67 22.14
CA THR A 257 -8.50 2.60 22.02
C THR A 257 -9.80 1.82 22.10
N SER A 258 -10.86 2.47 22.59
CA SER A 258 -12.19 1.84 22.75
C SER A 258 -12.78 1.33 21.44
N THR A 259 -12.47 1.97 20.32
CA THR A 259 -13.03 1.71 18.99
C THR A 259 -12.15 0.83 18.09
N CYS A 260 -10.95 0.44 18.54
CA CYS A 260 -10.03 -0.35 17.72
C CYS A 260 -10.34 -1.86 17.81
N PRO A 261 -10.76 -2.52 16.74
CA PRO A 261 -11.04 -3.95 16.73
C PRO A 261 -9.83 -4.82 17.07
N ASN A 262 -8.65 -4.44 16.55
CA ASN A 262 -7.39 -5.14 16.83
C ASN A 262 -7.00 -5.05 18.31
N CYS A 263 -7.29 -3.91 18.95
CA CYS A 263 -7.05 -3.74 20.38
C CYS A 263 -7.95 -4.64 21.22
N ARG A 264 -9.21 -4.84 20.83
CA ARG A 264 -10.13 -5.76 21.49
C ARG A 264 -9.65 -7.20 21.37
N MET A 265 -9.18 -7.62 20.19
CA MET A 265 -8.61 -8.94 19.98
C MET A 265 -7.35 -9.14 20.80
N ALA A 266 -6.44 -8.16 20.83
CA ALA A 266 -5.23 -8.21 21.65
C ALA A 266 -5.54 -8.34 23.15
N LYS A 267 -6.51 -7.57 23.67
CA LYS A 267 -6.97 -7.71 25.05
C LYS A 267 -7.47 -9.12 25.37
N LYS A 268 -8.28 -9.70 24.48
CA LYS A 268 -8.81 -11.06 24.63
C LYS A 268 -7.72 -12.14 24.59
N MET A 269 -6.70 -11.96 23.73
CA MET A 269 -5.58 -12.91 23.64
C MET A 269 -4.63 -12.84 24.84
N LEU A 270 -4.55 -11.68 25.48
CA LEU A 270 -3.69 -11.40 26.63
C LEU A 270 -4.46 -11.44 27.94
N GLU A 271 -5.69 -11.96 27.93
CA GLU A 271 -6.52 -12.14 29.12
C GLU A 271 -5.85 -13.15 30.08
N GLY A 272 -5.41 -12.66 31.24
CA GLY A 272 -4.61 -13.44 32.22
C GLY A 272 -3.13 -13.07 32.27
N GLU A 273 -2.64 -12.20 31.37
CA GLU A 273 -1.32 -11.58 31.55
C GLU A 273 -1.44 -10.35 32.46
N ASP A 274 -0.38 -10.11 33.23
CA ASP A 274 -0.30 -8.95 34.14
C ASP A 274 0.05 -7.72 33.26
N LEU A 275 -0.98 -6.98 32.85
CA LEU A 275 -0.89 -5.81 31.98
C LEU A 275 -1.51 -4.59 32.67
N GLU A 276 -0.80 -3.48 32.64
CA GLU A 276 -1.32 -2.15 33.03
C GLU A 276 -1.85 -1.37 31.83
#